data_4ebeb6dfa47138ba397226b37553037b
#
_entry.id   4ebeb6dfa47138ba397226b37553037b
#
_cell.length_a   1.000
_cell.length_b   1.000
_cell.length_c   1.000
_cell.angle_alpha   90.00
_cell.angle_beta   90.00
_cell.angle_gamma   90.00
#
_symmetry.space_group_name_H-M   'P 1'
#
loop_
_entity.id
_entity.type
_entity.pdbx_description
1 polymer ?
#
loop_
_entity_poly.entity_id
_entity_poly.type
_entity_poly.pdbx_seq_one_letter_code
_entity_poly.pdbx_strand_id
1 'polypeptide(L)'
;APELYSYSFIVDGLQVKDPANVYMIRDVNSVTNIFIIRGGKGDLYSVNEVPHGTVSKVWYDSPGLGMKRRMTVYTPAGYEDNTKNRYPVFYLLHGMGGDEEAWMDLGRASQILDNLIAEGKAKPMIVVMTNGNASQEAAPGQSALGLLQPSMQLPKTMDGEFEAAFPDVVNYIDSHYRTIR
;
A
#
# COMPACT_ATOMS: atom_id res chain seq x y z
N ALA A 1 -25.29 3.70 -0.79
CA ALA A 1 -24.90 2.38 -1.30
C ALA A 1 -23.82 1.78 -0.38
N PRO A 2 -23.66 0.45 -0.29
CA PRO A 2 -22.55 -0.18 0.41
C PRO A 2 -21.22 0.17 -0.24
N GLU A 3 -20.35 0.88 0.49
CA GLU A 3 -19.07 1.41 0.00
C GLU A 3 -18.26 1.98 1.17
N LEU A 4 -16.98 2.30 0.91
CA LEU A 4 -16.16 3.14 1.76
C LEU A 4 -16.39 4.61 1.40
N TYR A 5 -16.65 5.43 2.40
CA TYR A 5 -16.90 6.85 2.25
C TYR A 5 -15.91 7.68 3.06
N SER A 6 -15.48 8.80 2.49
CA SER A 6 -14.75 9.84 3.20
C SER A 6 -15.68 11.00 3.53
N TYR A 7 -15.41 11.69 4.64
CA TYR A 7 -16.19 12.85 5.07
C TYR A 7 -15.35 13.83 5.90
N SER A 8 -15.86 15.02 6.05
CA SER A 8 -15.40 16.05 6.97
C SER A 8 -16.60 16.91 7.38
N PHE A 9 -16.45 17.65 8.46
CA PHE A 9 -17.44 18.66 8.84
C PHE A 9 -17.02 20.05 8.34
N ILE A 10 -18.02 20.91 8.15
CA ILE A 10 -17.81 22.34 7.94
C ILE A 10 -18.44 23.06 9.13
N VAL A 11 -17.59 23.73 9.92
CA VAL A 11 -18.02 24.48 11.10
C VAL A 11 -17.58 25.93 10.89
N ASP A 12 -18.55 26.83 10.82
CA ASP A 12 -18.33 28.27 10.56
C ASP A 12 -17.45 28.54 9.32
N GLY A 13 -17.66 27.74 8.26
CA GLY A 13 -16.91 27.84 7.01
C GLY A 13 -15.55 27.13 7.00
N LEU A 14 -15.10 26.55 8.12
CA LEU A 14 -13.85 25.81 8.23
C LEU A 14 -14.10 24.31 8.10
N GLN A 15 -13.31 23.65 7.27
CA GLN A 15 -13.31 22.20 7.17
C GLN A 15 -12.54 21.60 8.36
N VAL A 16 -13.23 20.78 9.15
CA VAL A 16 -12.68 20.13 10.35
C VAL A 16 -12.82 18.62 10.28
N LYS A 17 -11.92 17.93 10.96
CA LYS A 17 -12.01 16.48 11.15
C LYS A 17 -13.03 16.15 12.24
N ASP A 18 -13.59 14.94 12.18
CA ASP A 18 -14.41 14.40 13.24
C ASP A 18 -13.52 13.95 14.41
N PRO A 19 -13.55 14.62 15.58
CA PRO A 19 -12.70 14.23 16.70
C PRO A 19 -13.17 12.93 17.37
N ALA A 20 -14.41 12.50 17.14
CA ALA A 20 -14.96 11.26 17.68
C ALA A 20 -14.65 10.02 16.79
N ASN A 21 -14.14 10.22 15.58
CA ASN A 21 -13.78 9.15 14.66
C ASN A 21 -12.28 9.15 14.36
N VAL A 22 -11.55 8.21 14.93
CA VAL A 22 -10.10 8.03 14.68
C VAL A 22 -9.79 7.34 13.36
N TYR A 23 -10.82 6.88 12.63
CA TYR A 23 -10.66 6.24 11.33
C TYR A 23 -10.36 7.30 10.27
N MET A 24 -9.10 7.40 9.92
CA MET A 24 -8.61 8.38 8.94
C MET A 24 -7.73 7.73 7.90
N ILE A 25 -7.76 8.27 6.69
CA ILE A 25 -6.87 7.91 5.60
C ILE A 25 -6.13 9.14 5.11
N ARG A 26 -4.91 8.92 4.63
CA ARG A 26 -4.10 9.94 3.95
C ARG A 26 -4.17 9.71 2.44
N ASP A 27 -4.45 10.80 1.71
CA ASP A 27 -4.32 10.86 0.26
C ASP A 27 -3.40 12.04 -0.08
N VAL A 28 -2.23 11.77 -0.59
CA VAL A 28 -1.13 12.71 -0.83
C VAL A 28 -0.84 13.54 0.44
N ASN A 29 -1.30 14.78 0.52
CA ASN A 29 -1.11 15.73 1.62
C ASN A 29 -2.38 16.01 2.42
N SER A 30 -3.46 15.35 2.11
CA SER A 30 -4.74 15.49 2.82
C SER A 30 -5.02 14.28 3.71
N VAL A 31 -5.69 14.51 4.82
CA VAL A 31 -6.19 13.48 5.72
C VAL A 31 -7.68 13.68 5.90
N THR A 32 -8.47 12.63 5.77
CA THR A 32 -9.92 12.67 5.92
C THR A 32 -10.42 11.51 6.76
N ASN A 33 -11.53 11.71 7.47
CA ASN A 33 -12.22 10.64 8.17
C ASN A 33 -12.92 9.73 7.16
N ILE A 34 -13.05 8.45 7.51
CA ILE A 34 -13.78 7.47 6.71
C ILE A 34 -14.77 6.68 7.55
N PHE A 35 -15.74 6.11 6.86
CA PHE A 35 -16.60 5.04 7.38
C PHE A 35 -16.93 4.07 6.25
N ILE A 36 -17.35 2.87 6.62
CA ILE A 36 -17.72 1.82 5.67
C ILE A 36 -19.18 1.47 5.90
N ILE A 37 -19.99 1.52 4.84
CA ILE A 37 -21.32 0.94 4.83
C ILE A 37 -21.19 -0.49 4.32
N ARG A 38 -21.49 -1.46 5.18
CA ARG A 38 -21.39 -2.89 4.85
C ARG A 38 -22.45 -3.33 3.83
N GLY A 39 -22.22 -4.50 3.23
CA GLY A 39 -22.98 -5.07 2.13
C GLY A 39 -22.27 -4.86 0.79
N GLY A 40 -22.42 -5.78 -0.15
CA GLY A 40 -21.87 -5.65 -1.49
C GLY A 40 -20.37 -5.30 -1.50
N LYS A 41 -19.99 -4.18 -2.14
CA LYS A 41 -18.59 -3.72 -2.18
C LYS A 41 -18.05 -3.33 -0.81
N GLY A 42 -18.90 -2.83 0.10
CA GLY A 42 -18.48 -2.43 1.43
C GLY A 42 -17.91 -3.58 2.26
N ASP A 43 -18.34 -4.82 2.01
CA ASP A 43 -17.82 -5.99 2.69
C ASP A 43 -16.38 -6.30 2.28
N LEU A 44 -15.97 -5.95 1.06
CA LEU A 44 -14.60 -6.14 0.61
C LEU A 44 -13.61 -5.22 1.36
N TYR A 45 -14.05 -4.02 1.74
CA TYR A 45 -13.21 -3.08 2.50
C TYR A 45 -13.19 -3.38 4.00
N SER A 46 -14.12 -4.21 4.48
CA SER A 46 -14.26 -4.52 5.89
C SER A 46 -13.28 -5.61 6.32
N VAL A 47 -12.90 -5.58 7.59
CA VAL A 47 -12.26 -6.73 8.24
C VAL A 47 -13.36 -7.76 8.49
N ASN A 48 -13.24 -8.93 7.89
CA ASN A 48 -14.17 -10.06 8.06
C ASN A 48 -13.48 -11.19 8.81
N GLU A 49 -14.23 -12.15 9.32
CA GLU A 49 -13.71 -13.36 9.98
C GLU A 49 -13.21 -14.36 8.91
N VAL A 50 -12.10 -14.03 8.28
CA VAL A 50 -11.42 -14.86 7.27
C VAL A 50 -9.94 -15.00 7.64
N PRO A 51 -9.21 -15.96 7.07
CA PRO A 51 -7.77 -16.02 7.24
C PRO A 51 -7.10 -14.74 6.71
N HIS A 52 -6.22 -14.14 7.52
CA HIS A 52 -5.55 -12.89 7.18
C HIS A 52 -4.12 -13.12 6.71
N GLY A 53 -3.71 -12.36 5.70
CA GLY A 53 -2.33 -12.27 5.27
C GLY A 53 -1.47 -11.41 6.19
N THR A 54 -0.18 -11.38 5.91
CA THR A 54 0.80 -10.56 6.64
C THR A 54 1.23 -9.38 5.80
N VAL A 55 1.33 -8.20 6.43
CA VAL A 55 1.85 -6.99 5.80
C VAL A 55 3.19 -6.63 6.43
N SER A 56 4.22 -6.52 5.61
CA SER A 56 5.58 -6.19 6.03
C SER A 56 6.06 -4.91 5.38
N LYS A 57 6.77 -4.08 6.14
CA LYS A 57 7.51 -2.91 5.65
C LYS A 57 8.95 -3.33 5.43
N VAL A 58 9.37 -3.37 4.19
CA VAL A 58 10.63 -3.99 3.78
C VAL A 58 11.57 -2.94 3.21
N TRP A 59 12.78 -2.87 3.77
CA TRP A 59 13.86 -2.05 3.25
C TRP A 59 14.74 -2.88 2.32
N TYR A 60 15.07 -2.31 1.18
CA TYR A 60 15.93 -2.93 0.18
C TYR A 60 16.94 -1.94 -0.37
N ASP A 61 18.06 -2.42 -0.84
CA ASP A 61 19.03 -1.62 -1.56
C ASP A 61 18.58 -1.46 -3.02
N SER A 62 18.57 -0.23 -3.52
CA SER A 62 18.31 0.08 -4.92
C SER A 62 19.55 0.70 -5.55
N PRO A 63 20.44 -0.11 -6.12
CA PRO A 63 21.63 0.38 -6.84
C PRO A 63 21.28 1.31 -8.00
N GLY A 64 20.16 1.04 -8.69
CA GLY A 64 19.68 1.88 -9.80
C GLY A 64 19.32 3.31 -9.36
N LEU A 65 18.93 3.52 -8.11
CA LEU A 65 18.63 4.85 -7.55
C LEU A 65 19.70 5.32 -6.54
N GLY A 66 20.70 4.50 -6.25
CA GLY A 66 21.81 4.84 -5.37
C GLY A 66 21.41 5.05 -3.90
N MET A 67 20.33 4.43 -3.44
CA MET A 67 19.81 4.60 -2.08
C MET A 67 19.12 3.33 -1.55
N LYS A 68 18.96 3.27 -0.22
CA LYS A 68 18.01 2.34 0.39
C LYS A 68 16.60 2.83 0.20
N ARG A 69 15.69 1.91 -0.08
CA ARG A 69 14.28 2.22 -0.29
C ARG A 69 13.39 1.29 0.48
N ARG A 70 12.18 1.73 0.76
CA ARG A 70 11.16 0.94 1.42
C ARG A 70 10.03 0.57 0.45
N MET A 71 9.49 -0.62 0.63
CA MET A 71 8.27 -1.10 -0.01
C MET A 71 7.38 -1.77 1.03
N THR A 72 6.10 -1.89 0.72
CA THR A 72 5.14 -2.66 1.49
C THR A 72 4.88 -3.98 0.78
N VAL A 73 4.97 -5.09 1.51
CA VAL A 73 4.75 -6.43 0.95
C VAL A 73 3.64 -7.12 1.72
N TYR A 74 2.63 -7.60 0.99
CA TYR A 74 1.60 -8.49 1.51
C TYR A 74 1.94 -9.92 1.11
N THR A 75 1.88 -10.84 2.07
CA THR A 75 1.92 -12.28 1.85
C THR A 75 0.58 -12.90 2.27
N PRO A 76 0.03 -13.87 1.50
CA PRO A 76 -1.30 -14.41 1.79
C PRO A 76 -1.31 -15.24 3.06
N ALA A 77 -2.50 -15.42 3.63
CA ALA A 77 -2.70 -16.31 4.78
C ALA A 77 -2.10 -17.70 4.53
N GLY A 78 -1.44 -18.26 5.55
CA GLY A 78 -0.74 -19.55 5.47
C GLY A 78 0.59 -19.51 4.70
N TYR A 79 1.07 -18.33 4.33
CA TYR A 79 2.38 -18.20 3.68
C TYR A 79 3.49 -18.79 4.53
N GLU A 80 3.55 -18.51 5.82
CA GLU A 80 4.61 -19.01 6.70
C GLU A 80 4.50 -20.52 7.00
N ASP A 81 3.28 -21.05 7.00
CA ASP A 81 3.03 -22.45 7.34
C ASP A 81 3.43 -23.43 6.22
N ASN A 82 3.30 -23.00 4.96
CA ASN A 82 3.55 -23.85 3.80
C ASN A 82 4.78 -23.41 3.02
N THR A 83 5.95 -23.81 3.51
CA THR A 83 7.25 -23.41 2.94
C THR A 83 7.55 -23.98 1.55
N LYS A 84 6.76 -24.93 1.06
CA LYS A 84 6.94 -25.54 -0.28
C LYS A 84 6.17 -24.78 -1.37
N ASN A 85 5.13 -24.02 -0.99
CA ASN A 85 4.34 -23.27 -1.95
C ASN A 85 5.09 -22.07 -2.49
N ARG A 86 4.91 -21.82 -3.77
CA ARG A 86 5.36 -20.63 -4.47
C ARG A 86 4.16 -19.85 -4.96
N TYR A 87 4.29 -18.53 -5.01
CA TYR A 87 3.19 -17.62 -5.25
C TYR A 87 3.50 -16.69 -6.42
N PRO A 88 2.51 -16.37 -7.26
CA PRO A 88 2.66 -15.30 -8.23
C PRO A 88 2.85 -13.97 -7.50
N VAL A 89 3.56 -13.04 -8.13
CA VAL A 89 3.79 -11.70 -7.59
C VAL A 89 2.95 -10.70 -8.37
N PHE A 90 2.22 -9.86 -7.65
CA PHE A 90 1.48 -8.74 -8.19
C PHE A 90 2.14 -7.44 -7.71
N TYR A 91 2.70 -6.67 -8.63
CA TYR A 91 3.26 -5.36 -8.37
C TYR A 91 2.16 -4.31 -8.49
N LEU A 92 1.80 -3.69 -7.38
CA LEU A 92 0.69 -2.74 -7.27
C LEU A 92 1.26 -1.33 -7.10
N LEU A 93 1.32 -0.59 -8.20
CA LEU A 93 1.92 0.74 -8.24
C LEU A 93 0.90 1.81 -7.87
N HIS A 94 1.31 2.81 -7.09
CA HIS A 94 0.47 3.94 -6.70
C HIS A 94 0.34 4.97 -7.81
N GLY A 95 -0.62 5.89 -7.67
CA GLY A 95 -0.78 7.04 -8.54
C GLY A 95 0.12 8.21 -8.13
N MET A 96 0.07 9.30 -8.93
CA MET A 96 0.83 10.53 -8.69
C MET A 96 0.62 11.05 -7.26
N GLY A 97 1.71 11.41 -6.57
CA GLY A 97 1.68 11.93 -5.21
C GLY A 97 1.52 10.88 -4.11
N GLY A 98 1.30 9.61 -4.47
CA GLY A 98 1.28 8.50 -3.52
C GLY A 98 2.68 8.03 -3.14
N ASP A 99 2.73 6.93 -2.39
CA ASP A 99 3.93 6.24 -1.96
C ASP A 99 3.62 4.77 -1.64
N GLU A 100 4.54 4.05 -1.03
CA GLU A 100 4.39 2.62 -0.71
C GLU A 100 3.30 2.30 0.34
N GLU A 101 2.72 3.34 0.97
CA GLU A 101 1.62 3.20 1.92
C GLU A 101 0.24 3.35 1.27
N ALA A 102 0.17 3.98 0.10
CA ALA A 102 -1.10 4.41 -0.49
C ALA A 102 -2.13 3.28 -0.64
N TRP A 103 -1.73 2.13 -1.13
CA TRP A 103 -2.66 1.00 -1.32
C TRP A 103 -3.11 0.36 -0.03
N MET A 104 -2.31 0.45 1.04
CA MET A 104 -2.70 -0.07 2.35
C MET A 104 -3.59 0.91 3.09
N ASP A 105 -3.17 2.17 3.18
CA ASP A 105 -3.83 3.17 4.00
C ASP A 105 -5.09 3.72 3.32
N LEU A 106 -4.96 4.12 2.04
CA LEU A 106 -6.08 4.64 1.24
C LEU A 106 -6.92 3.51 0.63
N GLY A 107 -6.26 2.52 0.03
CA GLY A 107 -6.89 1.47 -0.77
C GLY A 107 -7.40 0.26 0.01
N ARG A 108 -7.00 0.07 1.27
CA ARG A 108 -7.34 -1.10 2.11
C ARG A 108 -7.01 -2.44 1.44
N ALA A 109 -5.88 -2.50 0.74
CA ALA A 109 -5.51 -3.63 -0.11
C ALA A 109 -5.46 -4.97 0.64
N SER A 110 -4.97 -5.01 1.90
CA SER A 110 -4.93 -6.26 2.67
C SER A 110 -6.32 -6.83 2.93
N GLN A 111 -7.28 -5.98 3.33
CA GLN A 111 -8.66 -6.43 3.58
C GLN A 111 -9.31 -6.96 2.30
N ILE A 112 -9.12 -6.25 1.18
CA ILE A 112 -9.65 -6.68 -0.13
C ILE A 112 -9.03 -8.03 -0.54
N LEU A 113 -7.72 -8.19 -0.39
CA LEU A 113 -7.02 -9.42 -0.74
C LEU A 113 -7.47 -10.59 0.13
N ASP A 114 -7.51 -10.40 1.45
CA ASP A 114 -7.97 -11.44 2.39
C ASP A 114 -9.37 -11.91 2.03
N ASN A 115 -10.30 -10.98 1.82
CA ASN A 115 -11.68 -11.30 1.49
C ASN A 115 -11.81 -12.00 0.13
N LEU A 116 -11.14 -11.50 -0.90
CA LEU A 116 -11.21 -12.11 -2.25
C LEU A 116 -10.55 -13.49 -2.30
N ILE A 117 -9.46 -13.69 -1.57
CA ILE A 117 -8.78 -15.00 -1.49
C ILE A 117 -9.66 -15.99 -0.74
N ALA A 118 -10.25 -15.58 0.40
CA ALA A 118 -11.15 -16.43 1.17
C ALA A 118 -12.41 -16.83 0.38
N GLU A 119 -12.92 -15.94 -0.45
CA GLU A 119 -14.06 -16.21 -1.35
C GLU A 119 -13.68 -17.01 -2.60
N GLY A 120 -12.40 -17.35 -2.81
CA GLY A 120 -11.92 -18.03 -4.02
C GLY A 120 -11.97 -17.17 -5.28
N LYS A 121 -12.19 -15.88 -5.16
CA LYS A 121 -12.24 -14.92 -6.28
C LYS A 121 -10.86 -14.43 -6.70
N ALA A 122 -9.87 -14.52 -5.81
CA ALA A 122 -8.47 -14.28 -6.12
C ALA A 122 -7.62 -15.49 -5.68
N LYS A 123 -6.56 -15.76 -6.44
CA LYS A 123 -5.57 -16.75 -6.03
C LYS A 123 -4.67 -16.17 -4.94
N PRO A 124 -4.19 -16.98 -3.97
CA PRO A 124 -3.15 -16.54 -3.07
C PRO A 124 -1.93 -16.01 -3.85
N MET A 125 -1.47 -14.81 -3.51
CA MET A 125 -0.38 -14.12 -4.20
C MET A 125 0.41 -13.25 -3.25
N ILE A 126 1.65 -12.96 -3.59
CA ILE A 126 2.46 -11.91 -2.97
C ILE A 126 2.10 -10.61 -3.66
N VAL A 127 1.83 -9.54 -2.90
CA VAL A 127 1.57 -8.22 -3.48
C VAL A 127 2.63 -7.25 -2.99
N VAL A 128 3.29 -6.58 -3.94
CA VAL A 128 4.39 -5.65 -3.68
C VAL A 128 3.94 -4.24 -4.04
N MET A 129 3.92 -3.38 -3.07
CA MET A 129 3.54 -1.97 -3.20
C MET A 129 4.79 -1.12 -3.03
N THR A 130 5.23 -0.51 -4.10
CA THR A 130 6.48 0.24 -4.17
C THR A 130 6.25 1.72 -3.99
N ASN A 131 7.30 2.47 -3.67
CA ASN A 131 7.31 3.91 -3.81
C ASN A 131 7.87 4.27 -5.19
N GLY A 132 7.04 4.84 -6.06
CA GLY A 132 7.42 5.27 -7.40
C GLY A 132 8.17 6.60 -7.45
N ASN A 133 8.34 7.28 -6.31
CA ASN A 133 9.05 8.57 -6.24
C ASN A 133 10.55 8.32 -6.13
N ALA A 134 11.27 8.44 -7.23
CA ALA A 134 12.68 8.08 -7.34
C ALA A 134 13.61 8.82 -6.37
N SER A 135 13.20 9.98 -5.86
CA SER A 135 13.96 10.80 -4.91
C SER A 135 13.64 10.51 -3.43
N GLN A 136 12.74 9.56 -3.14
CA GLN A 136 12.35 9.22 -1.77
C GLN A 136 12.86 7.84 -1.37
N GLU A 137 13.34 7.70 -0.14
CA GLU A 137 13.62 6.39 0.45
C GLU A 137 12.34 5.66 0.87
N ALA A 138 11.40 6.41 1.44
CA ALA A 138 10.14 5.91 1.99
C ALA A 138 9.09 7.02 2.04
N ALA A 139 7.87 6.67 2.39
CA ALA A 139 6.77 7.60 2.66
C ALA A 139 7.19 8.70 3.66
N PRO A 140 6.56 9.88 3.62
CA PRO A 140 6.89 11.01 4.47
C PRO A 140 6.97 10.64 5.95
N GLY A 141 8.07 11.01 6.61
CA GLY A 141 8.32 10.72 8.02
C GLY A 141 8.80 9.28 8.31
N GLN A 142 9.05 8.49 7.28
CA GLN A 142 9.46 7.07 7.42
C GLN A 142 10.93 6.84 7.05
N SER A 143 11.71 7.90 6.83
CA SER A 143 13.15 7.80 6.56
C SER A 143 13.95 8.79 7.42
N ALA A 144 15.28 8.56 7.49
CA ALA A 144 16.20 9.45 8.20
C ALA A 144 16.45 10.78 7.47
N LEU A 145 15.99 10.92 6.23
CA LEU A 145 16.11 12.15 5.45
C LEU A 145 15.13 13.25 5.88
N GLY A 146 14.34 12.98 6.92
CA GLY A 146 13.41 13.92 7.50
C GLY A 146 12.01 13.84 6.88
N LEU A 147 11.21 14.87 7.15
CA LEU A 147 9.83 14.96 6.72
C LEU A 147 9.73 15.64 5.35
N LEU A 148 9.79 14.84 4.28
CA LEU A 148 9.43 15.36 2.96
C LEU A 148 7.90 15.48 2.88
N GLN A 149 7.43 16.67 2.52
CA GLN A 149 5.99 16.89 2.35
C GLN A 149 5.50 16.11 1.12
N PRO A 150 4.38 15.40 1.24
CA PRO A 150 3.76 14.76 0.09
C PRO A 150 3.45 15.80 -0.99
N SER A 151 3.77 15.48 -2.23
CA SER A 151 3.56 16.37 -3.37
C SER A 151 3.32 15.58 -4.64
N MET A 152 2.51 16.12 -5.54
CA MET A 152 2.35 15.59 -6.89
C MET A 152 3.53 15.93 -7.81
N GLN A 153 4.49 16.73 -7.34
CA GLN A 153 5.61 17.25 -8.14
C GLN A 153 6.96 16.92 -7.48
N LEU A 154 7.11 15.69 -7.00
CA LEU A 154 8.39 15.25 -6.45
C LEU A 154 9.44 15.13 -7.56
N PRO A 155 10.70 15.55 -7.30
CA PRO A 155 11.78 15.45 -8.26
C PRO A 155 11.94 14.01 -8.80
N LYS A 156 12.24 13.89 -10.08
CA LYS A 156 12.55 12.62 -10.77
C LYS A 156 11.41 11.59 -10.80
N THR A 157 10.21 11.98 -10.39
CA THR A 157 9.07 11.04 -10.28
C THR A 157 8.54 10.60 -11.64
N MET A 158 8.68 11.43 -12.69
CA MET A 158 8.15 11.16 -14.03
C MET A 158 9.27 11.03 -15.10
N ASP A 159 10.50 10.88 -14.67
CA ASP A 159 11.65 10.90 -15.58
C ASP A 159 12.11 9.50 -16.03
N GLY A 160 11.37 8.45 -15.62
CA GLY A 160 11.70 7.06 -15.96
C GLY A 160 12.80 6.43 -15.08
N GLU A 161 13.31 7.15 -14.08
CA GLU A 161 14.37 6.63 -13.20
C GLU A 161 13.85 5.46 -12.33
N PHE A 162 12.62 5.53 -11.85
CA PHE A 162 12.02 4.44 -11.08
C PHE A 162 11.83 3.19 -11.94
N GLU A 163 11.34 3.36 -13.17
CA GLU A 163 11.12 2.26 -14.11
C GLU A 163 12.44 1.60 -14.49
N ALA A 164 13.50 2.37 -14.69
CA ALA A 164 14.84 1.85 -14.97
C ALA A 164 15.41 1.07 -13.79
N ALA A 165 15.09 1.46 -12.54
CA ALA A 165 15.52 0.80 -11.32
C ALA A 165 14.55 -0.31 -10.84
N PHE A 166 13.42 -0.53 -11.52
CA PHE A 166 12.43 -1.53 -11.12
C PHE A 166 13.00 -2.96 -11.00
N PRO A 167 14.00 -3.38 -11.79
CA PRO A 167 14.66 -4.66 -11.59
C PRO A 167 15.24 -4.87 -10.21
N ASP A 168 15.62 -3.81 -9.46
CA ASP A 168 16.10 -3.93 -8.08
C ASP A 168 15.00 -4.49 -7.16
N VAL A 169 13.76 -4.03 -7.34
CA VAL A 169 12.58 -4.54 -6.62
C VAL A 169 12.34 -6.00 -6.95
N VAL A 170 12.32 -6.35 -8.24
CA VAL A 170 12.06 -7.72 -8.71
C VAL A 170 13.12 -8.69 -8.17
N ASN A 171 14.40 -8.32 -8.29
CA ASN A 171 15.52 -9.14 -7.80
C ASN A 171 15.46 -9.36 -6.29
N TYR A 172 15.10 -8.32 -5.54
CA TYR A 172 14.93 -8.44 -4.10
C TYR A 172 13.79 -9.41 -3.76
N ILE A 173 12.63 -9.24 -4.37
CA ILE A 173 11.46 -10.07 -4.12
C ILE A 173 11.73 -11.54 -4.50
N ASP A 174 12.35 -11.78 -5.66
CA ASP A 174 12.66 -13.15 -6.10
C ASP A 174 13.72 -13.85 -5.26
N SER A 175 14.57 -13.09 -4.59
CA SER A 175 15.61 -13.65 -3.70
C SER A 175 15.14 -13.85 -2.26
N HIS A 176 14.12 -13.14 -1.80
CA HIS A 176 13.67 -13.17 -0.40
C HIS A 176 12.30 -13.82 -0.20
N TYR A 177 11.51 -13.97 -1.26
CA TYR A 177 10.17 -14.53 -1.19
C TYR A 177 10.02 -15.75 -2.10
N ARG A 178 9.04 -16.59 -1.80
CA ARG A 178 8.75 -17.80 -2.58
C ARG A 178 7.89 -17.46 -3.80
N THR A 179 8.53 -16.95 -4.82
CA THR A 179 7.91 -16.51 -6.08
C THR A 179 7.82 -17.65 -7.10
N ILE A 180 6.78 -17.63 -7.95
CA ILE A 180 6.73 -18.38 -9.19
C ILE A 180 7.49 -17.56 -10.24
N ARG A 181 8.52 -18.16 -10.82
CA ARG A 181 9.31 -17.56 -11.91
C ARG A 181 8.75 -17.99 -13.26
#